data_c5c8cc53b2726b546ac165e30d019b10
#
_entry.id   c5c8cc53b2726b546ac165e30d019b10
#
_cell.length_a   1.000
_cell.length_b   1.000
_cell.length_c   1.000
_cell.angle_alpha   90.00
_cell.angle_beta   90.00
_cell.angle_gamma   90.00
#
_symmetry.space_group_name_H-M   'P 1'
#
loop_
_entity.id
_entity.type
_entity.pdbx_description
1 polymer ?
#
loop_
_entity_poly.entity_id
_entity_poly.type
_entity_poly.pdbx_seq_one_letter_code
_entity_poly.pdbx_strand_id
1 'polypeptide(L)'
;ISYALPLVAMQISEVRVIIDARPFSECWYSGTSMGTTPSSKTITNSILYCDYIYLDSHERKKVAAAKEHKYLIEQVQIYDGNPVPANSSIALVDFHFNHPVKELIWVYQPDGVSTTNDWGNYSMTLDNDQVFTAKAEPIQNVEMKLNGTDRFDKRSASYFRLVQPYQYHTAISDKYIYCYSFSLKPEEYQPSGTINFSKIDSSTLHLEMSSSILAGQIKIYAINYNI
;
A
#
# COMPACT_ATOMS: atom_id res chain seq x y z
N ILE A 1 -4.11 -21.31 15.66
CA ILE A 1 -2.83 -22.05 15.56
C ILE A 1 -2.27 -21.99 14.13
N SER A 2 -3.12 -21.98 13.10
CA SER A 2 -2.68 -22.01 11.68
C SER A 2 -1.81 -20.83 11.23
N TYR A 3 -1.79 -19.73 11.98
CA TYR A 3 -1.00 -18.53 11.64
C TYR A 3 0.22 -18.32 12.55
N ALA A 4 0.40 -19.16 13.57
CA ALA A 4 1.52 -19.05 14.48
C ALA A 4 2.79 -19.62 13.85
N LEU A 5 3.92 -18.93 14.00
CA LEU A 5 5.21 -19.42 13.55
C LEU A 5 5.60 -20.71 14.28
N PRO A 6 6.10 -21.75 13.57
CA PRO A 6 6.41 -23.04 14.18
C PRO A 6 7.79 -23.00 14.85
N LEU A 7 7.95 -22.21 15.91
CA LEU A 7 9.23 -21.99 16.59
C LEU A 7 9.94 -23.29 16.99
N VAL A 8 9.16 -24.34 17.31
CA VAL A 8 9.71 -25.69 17.66
C VAL A 8 10.44 -26.33 16.49
N ALA A 9 10.02 -26.03 15.23
CA ALA A 9 10.65 -26.55 14.04
C ALA A 9 11.81 -25.66 13.55
N MET A 10 11.90 -24.42 14.02
CA MET A 10 12.92 -23.45 13.62
C MET A 10 14.19 -23.60 14.48
N GLN A 11 14.94 -24.69 14.29
CA GLN A 11 16.11 -24.98 15.14
C GLN A 11 17.31 -24.07 14.88
N ILE A 12 17.45 -23.53 13.67
CA ILE A 12 18.63 -22.76 13.24
C ILE A 12 18.22 -21.32 12.87
N SER A 13 16.96 -21.09 12.52
CA SER A 13 16.48 -19.80 12.07
C SER A 13 15.97 -18.96 13.24
N GLU A 14 16.43 -17.71 13.31
CA GLU A 14 15.93 -16.73 14.28
C GLU A 14 14.80 -15.91 13.69
N VAL A 15 13.82 -15.59 14.51
CA VAL A 15 12.81 -14.59 14.17
C VAL A 15 13.33 -13.22 14.58
N ARG A 16 13.44 -12.32 13.62
CA ARG A 16 13.87 -10.93 13.86
C ARG A 16 12.80 -9.98 13.36
N VAL A 17 12.46 -9.00 14.17
CA VAL A 17 11.62 -7.86 13.78
C VAL A 17 12.54 -6.65 13.66
N ILE A 18 12.66 -6.12 12.45
CA ILE A 18 13.48 -4.94 12.15
C ILE A 18 12.53 -3.78 11.92
N ILE A 19 12.71 -2.69 12.65
CA ILE A 19 11.92 -1.47 12.53
C ILE A 19 12.85 -0.32 12.22
N ASP A 20 12.78 0.20 11.01
CA ASP A 20 13.51 1.39 10.59
C ASP A 20 12.57 2.60 10.73
N ALA A 21 12.85 3.46 11.69
CA ALA A 21 12.07 4.66 11.94
C ALA A 21 12.66 5.87 11.20
N ARG A 22 11.80 6.73 10.68
CA ARG A 22 12.23 8.02 10.14
C ARG A 22 12.81 8.92 11.24
N PRO A 23 13.69 9.86 10.89
CA PRO A 23 14.15 10.89 11.83
C PRO A 23 12.94 11.63 12.45
N PHE A 24 13.07 12.01 13.72
CA PHE A 24 11.98 12.70 14.42
C PHE A 24 11.50 13.96 13.70
N SER A 25 12.40 14.70 13.06
CA SER A 25 12.10 15.88 12.25
C SER A 25 11.10 15.62 11.12
N GLU A 26 11.04 14.39 10.62
CA GLU A 26 10.13 13.95 9.56
C GLU A 26 8.82 13.34 10.09
N CYS A 27 8.76 13.06 11.40
CA CYS A 27 7.60 12.41 12.03
C CYS A 27 6.66 13.42 12.71
N TRP A 28 7.03 14.71 12.72
CA TRP A 28 6.28 15.73 13.42
C TRP A 28 5.56 16.67 12.45
N TYR A 29 4.27 16.89 12.70
CA TYR A 29 3.41 17.76 11.91
C TYR A 29 2.70 18.77 12.83
N SER A 30 2.65 20.06 12.47
CA SER A 30 2.07 21.11 13.31
C SER A 30 0.83 21.80 12.73
N GLY A 31 0.29 21.34 11.62
CA GLY A 31 -0.97 21.85 11.05
C GLY A 31 -0.86 23.12 10.22
N THR A 32 -0.31 24.19 10.67
CA THR A 32 -0.41 25.52 9.98
C THR A 32 0.91 26.19 9.60
N SER A 33 1.99 25.77 10.12
CA SER A 33 3.36 26.11 9.70
C SER A 33 4.33 25.30 10.54
N MET A 34 5.47 24.95 9.98
CA MET A 34 6.56 24.41 10.78
C MET A 34 6.98 25.48 11.80
N GLY A 35 6.28 25.53 12.91
CA GLY A 35 6.77 26.21 14.11
C GLY A 35 8.12 25.59 14.49
N THR A 36 8.85 26.25 15.39
CA THR A 36 10.16 25.77 15.86
C THR A 36 10.13 24.24 16.03
N THR A 37 10.88 23.54 15.19
CA THR A 37 11.01 22.07 15.27
C THR A 37 11.35 21.73 16.72
N PRO A 38 10.56 20.90 17.41
CA PRO A 38 10.91 20.51 18.76
C PRO A 38 12.33 19.92 18.76
N SER A 39 13.11 20.26 19.76
CA SER A 39 14.43 19.64 19.96
C SER A 39 14.31 18.13 19.84
N SER A 40 15.26 17.50 19.17
CA SER A 40 15.28 16.07 18.87
C SER A 40 14.72 15.22 20.01
N LYS A 41 13.67 14.44 19.68
CA LYS A 41 13.13 13.41 20.58
C LYS A 41 13.70 12.05 20.15
N THR A 42 13.97 11.22 21.13
CA THR A 42 14.41 9.83 20.89
C THR A 42 13.43 8.87 21.50
N ILE A 43 13.26 7.72 20.85
CA ILE A 43 12.51 6.60 21.43
C ILE A 43 13.38 6.04 22.55
N THR A 44 12.96 6.22 23.81
CA THR A 44 13.72 5.75 24.98
C THR A 44 13.47 4.29 25.32
N ASN A 45 12.32 3.76 24.93
CA ASN A 45 11.96 2.37 25.15
C ASN A 45 10.98 1.90 24.06
N SER A 46 11.22 0.71 23.54
CA SER A 46 10.28 0.03 22.66
C SER A 46 10.08 -1.42 23.13
N ILE A 47 8.84 -1.87 23.20
CA ILE A 47 8.49 -3.19 23.70
C ILE A 47 7.69 -3.91 22.64
N LEU A 48 8.09 -5.13 22.29
CA LEU A 48 7.34 -6.03 21.43
C LEU A 48 6.55 -7.02 22.31
N TYR A 49 5.23 -6.97 22.21
CA TYR A 49 4.35 -7.95 22.82
C TYR A 49 4.10 -9.09 21.85
N CYS A 50 4.28 -10.33 22.31
CA CYS A 50 4.06 -11.54 21.52
C CYS A 50 3.17 -12.51 22.27
N ASP A 51 2.25 -13.13 21.53
CA ASP A 51 1.42 -14.22 22.07
C ASP A 51 2.11 -15.55 21.77
N TYR A 52 2.37 -16.33 22.82
CA TYR A 52 2.99 -17.65 22.69
C TYR A 52 1.93 -18.74 22.88
N ILE A 53 1.90 -19.69 21.95
CA ILE A 53 1.06 -20.88 22.02
C ILE A 53 1.92 -22.04 22.51
N TYR A 54 1.63 -22.54 23.69
CA TYR A 54 2.32 -23.68 24.27
C TYR A 54 1.64 -24.98 23.85
N LEU A 55 2.44 -25.91 23.31
CA LEU A 55 1.99 -27.22 22.87
C LEU A 55 2.41 -28.29 23.86
N ASP A 56 1.62 -29.36 23.98
CA ASP A 56 2.00 -30.54 24.74
C ASP A 56 3.17 -31.31 24.07
N SER A 57 3.70 -32.31 24.74
CA SER A 57 4.85 -33.07 24.28
C SER A 57 4.57 -33.86 23.01
N HIS A 58 3.34 -34.31 22.78
CA HIS A 58 2.94 -35.06 21.59
C HIS A 58 2.82 -34.12 20.39
N GLU A 59 2.14 -32.98 20.56
CA GLU A 59 1.97 -31.97 19.52
C GLU A 59 3.32 -31.34 19.12
N ARG A 60 4.19 -31.05 20.10
CA ARG A 60 5.54 -30.54 19.82
C ARG A 60 6.34 -31.51 18.95
N LYS A 61 6.33 -32.81 19.23
CA LYS A 61 6.99 -33.82 18.41
C LYS A 61 6.40 -33.87 17.01
N LYS A 62 5.09 -33.79 16.86
CA LYS A 62 4.41 -33.79 15.56
C LYS A 62 4.80 -32.57 14.72
N VAL A 63 4.82 -31.37 15.31
CA VAL A 63 5.23 -30.15 14.64
C VAL A 63 6.71 -30.21 14.26
N ALA A 64 7.58 -30.64 15.17
CA ALA A 64 9.02 -30.75 14.91
C ALA A 64 9.38 -31.82 13.86
N ALA A 65 8.60 -32.88 13.75
CA ALA A 65 8.83 -33.98 12.81
C ALA A 65 8.24 -33.72 11.42
N ALA A 66 7.45 -32.69 11.24
CA ALA A 66 6.90 -32.32 9.93
C ALA A 66 8.03 -31.93 8.97
N LYS A 67 8.00 -32.53 7.76
CA LYS A 67 9.05 -32.27 6.75
C LYS A 67 9.05 -30.85 6.23
N GLU A 68 7.89 -30.24 6.18
CA GLU A 68 7.69 -28.85 5.70
C GLU A 68 6.50 -28.22 6.39
N HIS A 69 6.59 -26.90 6.58
CA HIS A 69 5.52 -26.05 7.03
C HIS A 69 5.26 -25.00 5.96
N LYS A 70 4.04 -24.97 5.41
CA LYS A 70 3.65 -24.01 4.38
C LYS A 70 2.71 -22.97 4.98
N TYR A 71 3.02 -21.72 4.75
CA TYR A 71 2.21 -20.59 5.18
C TYR A 71 1.88 -19.73 3.95
N LEU A 72 0.63 -19.36 3.83
CA LEU A 72 0.23 -18.32 2.88
C LEU A 72 0.58 -16.97 3.53
N ILE A 73 1.40 -16.18 2.85
CA ILE A 73 1.88 -14.90 3.33
C ILE A 73 1.30 -13.80 2.45
N GLU A 74 0.79 -12.75 3.06
CA GLU A 74 0.48 -11.51 2.36
C GLU A 74 1.69 -10.60 2.34
N GLN A 75 2.00 -10.06 1.18
CA GLN A 75 3.10 -9.13 0.97
C GLN A 75 2.61 -7.90 0.24
N VAL A 76 3.31 -6.79 0.44
CA VAL A 76 3.09 -5.54 -0.30
C VAL A 76 4.32 -5.28 -1.17
N GLN A 77 4.11 -5.20 -2.47
CA GLN A 77 5.09 -4.69 -3.41
C GLN A 77 4.79 -3.23 -3.70
N ILE A 78 5.83 -2.44 -3.84
CA ILE A 78 5.72 -0.99 -4.06
C ILE A 78 6.41 -0.67 -5.39
N TYR A 79 5.69 0.04 -6.25
CA TYR A 79 6.26 0.75 -7.37
C TYR A 79 6.25 2.24 -7.03
N ASP A 80 7.43 2.78 -6.79
CA ASP A 80 7.64 4.14 -6.30
C ASP A 80 8.42 4.95 -7.32
N GLY A 81 7.98 6.17 -7.58
CA GLY A 81 8.80 7.13 -8.28
C GLY A 81 8.50 7.35 -9.76
N ASN A 82 7.25 7.22 -10.23
CA ASN A 82 6.90 7.80 -11.51
C ASN A 82 6.61 9.30 -11.35
N PRO A 83 7.55 10.20 -11.72
CA PRO A 83 7.38 11.63 -11.54
C PRO A 83 6.29 12.16 -12.47
N VAL A 84 5.47 13.04 -11.94
CA VAL A 84 4.43 13.78 -12.67
C VAL A 84 4.80 15.26 -12.61
N PRO A 85 5.15 15.88 -13.74
CA PRO A 85 5.43 17.32 -13.79
C PRO A 85 4.19 18.14 -13.42
N ALA A 86 4.41 19.35 -12.88
CA ALA A 86 3.32 20.28 -12.63
C ALA A 86 2.52 20.56 -13.92
N ASN A 87 1.21 20.70 -13.78
CA ASN A 87 0.27 20.93 -14.88
C ASN A 87 0.27 19.86 -15.99
N SER A 88 0.76 18.67 -15.69
CA SER A 88 0.67 17.53 -16.59
C SER A 88 -0.79 17.08 -16.73
N SER A 89 -1.27 16.91 -17.93
CA SER A 89 -2.63 16.40 -18.19
C SER A 89 -2.72 14.88 -18.19
N ILE A 90 -1.58 14.20 -18.37
CA ILE A 90 -1.50 12.74 -18.50
C ILE A 90 -0.27 12.24 -17.75
N ALA A 91 -0.43 11.15 -17.06
CA ALA A 91 0.65 10.34 -16.51
C ALA A 91 0.50 8.88 -16.99
N LEU A 92 1.53 8.38 -17.68
CA LEU A 92 1.65 6.99 -18.07
C LEU A 92 2.62 6.31 -17.11
N VAL A 93 2.16 5.26 -16.46
CA VAL A 93 2.95 4.52 -15.46
C VAL A 93 3.05 3.08 -15.90
N ASP A 94 4.24 2.70 -16.37
CA ASP A 94 4.55 1.30 -16.62
C ASP A 94 5.10 0.70 -15.34
N PHE A 95 4.47 -0.37 -14.87
CA PHE A 95 4.82 -1.01 -13.59
C PHE A 95 4.93 -2.51 -13.74
N HIS A 96 5.78 -3.11 -12.91
CA HIS A 96 5.99 -4.55 -12.88
C HIS A 96 5.90 -5.06 -11.45
N PHE A 97 5.07 -6.06 -11.26
CA PHE A 97 4.95 -6.79 -10.01
C PHE A 97 5.13 -8.28 -10.26
N ASN A 98 5.32 -9.02 -9.18
CA ASN A 98 5.40 -10.46 -9.20
C ASN A 98 4.29 -11.06 -8.32
N HIS A 99 4.16 -12.38 -8.37
CA HIS A 99 3.24 -13.14 -7.55
C HIS A 99 1.75 -12.93 -7.85
N PRO A 100 0.87 -13.72 -7.25
CA PRO A 100 -0.57 -13.54 -7.33
C PRO A 100 -1.01 -12.31 -6.55
N VAL A 101 -1.41 -11.26 -7.26
CA VAL A 101 -1.88 -9.99 -6.69
C VAL A 101 -3.38 -10.03 -6.48
N LYS A 102 -3.84 -9.69 -5.29
CA LYS A 102 -5.26 -9.60 -4.95
C LYS A 102 -5.84 -8.22 -5.18
N GLU A 103 -5.02 -7.18 -5.07
CA GLU A 103 -5.44 -5.80 -5.18
C GLU A 103 -4.30 -4.88 -5.57
N LEU A 104 -4.62 -3.85 -6.36
CA LEU A 104 -3.76 -2.70 -6.62
C LEU A 104 -4.34 -1.47 -5.94
N ILE A 105 -3.45 -0.69 -5.31
CA ILE A 105 -3.76 0.60 -4.71
C ILE A 105 -2.80 1.62 -5.29
N TRP A 106 -3.29 2.78 -5.68
CA TRP A 106 -2.41 3.85 -6.15
C TRP A 106 -2.80 5.20 -5.58
N VAL A 107 -1.81 6.06 -5.48
CA VAL A 107 -1.95 7.42 -4.97
C VAL A 107 -1.07 8.37 -5.77
N TYR A 108 -1.50 9.61 -5.85
CA TYR A 108 -0.65 10.73 -6.23
C TYR A 108 -0.16 11.42 -4.95
N GLN A 109 1.13 11.68 -4.84
CA GLN A 109 1.70 12.42 -3.72
C GLN A 109 2.46 13.63 -4.23
N PRO A 110 2.08 14.87 -3.88
CA PRO A 110 2.80 16.08 -4.29
C PRO A 110 4.17 16.16 -3.60
N ASP A 111 5.18 16.69 -4.30
CA ASP A 111 6.56 16.78 -3.78
C ASP A 111 6.67 17.66 -2.53
N GLY A 112 5.81 18.66 -2.40
CA GLY A 112 5.81 19.60 -1.27
C GLY A 112 5.41 19.00 0.08
N VAL A 113 4.88 17.76 0.14
CA VAL A 113 4.46 17.13 1.41
C VAL A 113 5.62 16.93 2.38
N SER A 114 6.85 16.79 1.88
CA SER A 114 8.05 16.67 2.72
C SER A 114 8.42 17.93 3.47
N THR A 115 8.00 19.11 2.99
CA THR A 115 8.30 20.39 3.65
C THR A 115 7.41 20.64 4.86
N THR A 116 6.25 20.01 4.91
CA THR A 116 5.27 20.14 5.99
C THR A 116 5.11 18.87 6.81
N ASN A 117 5.78 17.78 6.42
CA ASN A 117 5.61 16.42 6.96
C ASN A 117 4.17 15.90 6.84
N ASP A 118 3.41 16.39 5.86
CA ASP A 118 2.04 15.94 5.60
C ASP A 118 2.01 14.70 4.70
N TRP A 119 2.67 13.64 5.14
CA TRP A 119 2.88 12.40 4.39
C TRP A 119 1.58 11.69 3.97
N GLY A 120 0.48 12.01 4.62
CA GLY A 120 -0.84 11.48 4.29
C GLY A 120 -1.65 12.35 3.33
N ASN A 121 -1.07 13.38 2.75
CA ASN A 121 -1.71 14.22 1.74
C ASN A 121 -1.53 13.61 0.35
N TYR A 122 -2.65 13.20 -0.25
CA TYR A 122 -2.72 12.65 -1.60
C TYR A 122 -3.59 13.53 -2.52
N SER A 123 -3.82 14.79 -2.12
CA SER A 123 -4.56 15.78 -2.92
C SER A 123 -3.64 16.52 -3.88
N MET A 124 -4.23 17.27 -4.82
CA MET A 124 -3.45 18.12 -5.72
C MET A 124 -2.99 19.45 -5.07
N THR A 125 -3.39 19.72 -3.82
CA THR A 125 -3.07 20.96 -3.09
C THR A 125 -2.23 20.65 -1.86
N LEU A 126 -1.41 21.63 -1.45
CA LEU A 126 -0.64 21.58 -0.19
C LEU A 126 -1.33 22.32 0.96
N ASP A 127 -2.57 22.74 0.75
CA ASP A 127 -3.34 23.45 1.78
C ASP A 127 -3.53 22.55 3.00
N ASN A 128 -3.20 23.09 4.16
CA ASN A 128 -3.24 22.39 5.44
C ASN A 128 -4.66 22.02 5.90
N ASP A 129 -5.67 22.61 5.27
CA ASP A 129 -7.07 22.22 5.46
C ASP A 129 -7.33 20.96 4.62
N GLN A 130 -7.09 19.80 5.21
CA GLN A 130 -7.41 18.49 4.63
C GLN A 130 -8.93 18.30 4.44
N VAL A 131 -9.64 19.36 4.12
CA VAL A 131 -11.04 19.29 3.78
C VAL A 131 -11.15 18.63 2.42
N PHE A 132 -11.70 17.45 2.42
CA PHE A 132 -12.02 16.69 1.22
C PHE A 132 -12.98 17.50 0.34
N THR A 133 -12.46 18.13 -0.68
CA THR A 133 -13.25 18.84 -1.69
C THR A 133 -13.05 18.19 -3.05
N ALA A 134 -14.12 18.03 -3.81
CA ALA A 134 -14.05 17.48 -5.16
C ALA A 134 -13.07 18.25 -6.09
N LYS A 135 -12.74 19.50 -5.72
CA LYS A 135 -11.78 20.34 -6.46
C LYS A 135 -10.31 19.96 -6.24
N ALA A 136 -10.01 19.17 -5.21
CA ALA A 136 -8.65 18.77 -4.89
C ALA A 136 -8.29 17.36 -5.38
N GLU A 137 -9.15 16.73 -6.19
CA GLU A 137 -8.92 15.39 -6.75
C GLU A 137 -7.82 15.44 -7.82
N PRO A 138 -6.70 14.75 -7.64
CA PRO A 138 -5.55 14.86 -8.55
C PRO A 138 -5.76 14.09 -9.86
N ILE A 139 -6.56 13.03 -9.85
CA ILE A 139 -6.80 12.14 -10.98
C ILE A 139 -8.25 12.26 -11.41
N GLN A 140 -8.48 12.45 -12.71
CA GLN A 140 -9.83 12.55 -13.29
C GLN A 140 -10.32 11.22 -13.83
N ASN A 141 -9.51 10.56 -14.62
CA ASN A 141 -9.85 9.28 -15.23
C ASN A 141 -8.66 8.32 -15.17
N VAL A 142 -8.99 7.04 -15.17
CA VAL A 142 -8.02 5.93 -15.10
C VAL A 142 -8.38 4.88 -16.14
N GLU A 143 -7.37 4.39 -16.84
CA GLU A 143 -7.41 3.23 -17.74
C GLU A 143 -6.26 2.30 -17.39
N MET A 144 -6.47 0.99 -17.46
CA MET A 144 -5.42 0.00 -17.20
C MET A 144 -5.32 -0.99 -18.35
N LYS A 145 -4.09 -1.21 -18.81
CA LYS A 145 -3.76 -2.22 -19.81
C LYS A 145 -2.84 -3.28 -19.22
N LEU A 146 -3.13 -4.54 -19.54
CA LEU A 146 -2.33 -5.69 -19.18
C LEU A 146 -2.04 -6.47 -20.47
N ASN A 147 -0.76 -6.67 -20.78
CA ASN A 147 -0.32 -7.30 -22.05
C ASN A 147 -0.95 -6.64 -23.29
N GLY A 148 -1.07 -5.30 -23.28
CA GLY A 148 -1.64 -4.53 -24.38
C GLY A 148 -3.16 -4.59 -24.51
N THR A 149 -3.84 -5.35 -23.64
CA THR A 149 -5.32 -5.46 -23.63
C THR A 149 -5.89 -4.66 -22.46
N ASP A 150 -6.98 -3.96 -22.70
CA ASP A 150 -7.64 -3.18 -21.67
C ASP A 150 -8.21 -4.12 -20.58
N ARG A 151 -7.70 -3.97 -19.36
CA ARG A 151 -8.30 -4.62 -18.19
C ARG A 151 -9.64 -3.96 -17.84
N PHE A 152 -9.67 -2.65 -17.98
CA PHE A 152 -10.87 -1.84 -17.97
C PHE A 152 -10.63 -0.58 -18.82
N ASP A 153 -11.68 -0.18 -19.52
CA ASP A 153 -11.70 1.08 -20.28
C ASP A 153 -11.65 2.28 -19.34
N LYS A 154 -11.35 3.43 -19.92
CA LYS A 154 -11.34 4.70 -19.24
C LYS A 154 -12.57 4.91 -18.34
N ARG A 155 -12.33 5.07 -17.04
CA ARG A 155 -13.33 5.33 -16.02
C ARG A 155 -12.95 6.51 -15.15
N SER A 156 -13.96 7.19 -14.59
CA SER A 156 -13.74 8.24 -13.60
C SER A 156 -12.96 7.71 -12.39
N ALA A 157 -12.00 8.48 -11.89
CA ALA A 157 -11.23 8.15 -10.71
C ALA A 157 -12.10 7.94 -9.46
N SER A 158 -13.24 8.64 -9.38
CA SER A 158 -14.21 8.44 -8.31
C SER A 158 -14.76 7.00 -8.23
N TYR A 159 -14.79 6.26 -9.35
CA TYR A 159 -15.13 4.85 -9.34
C TYR A 159 -14.13 4.03 -8.48
N PHE A 160 -12.85 4.28 -8.66
CA PHE A 160 -11.78 3.56 -7.94
C PHE A 160 -11.64 4.03 -6.49
N ARG A 161 -12.06 5.25 -6.18
CA ARG A 161 -11.99 5.83 -4.84
C ARG A 161 -13.21 5.54 -3.98
N LEU A 162 -14.40 5.42 -4.57
CA LEU A 162 -15.67 5.28 -3.85
C LEU A 162 -16.33 3.93 -4.10
N VAL A 163 -16.52 3.55 -5.38
CA VAL A 163 -17.30 2.35 -5.73
C VAL A 163 -16.51 1.08 -5.43
N GLN A 164 -15.24 1.03 -5.80
CA GLN A 164 -14.40 -0.13 -5.51
C GLN A 164 -14.28 -0.40 -4.00
N PRO A 165 -13.94 0.59 -3.14
CA PRO A 165 -13.94 0.36 -1.70
C PRO A 165 -15.31 0.00 -1.15
N TYR A 166 -16.38 0.60 -1.63
CA TYR A 166 -17.74 0.24 -1.20
C TYR A 166 -18.08 -1.23 -1.48
N GLN A 167 -17.61 -1.76 -2.60
CA GLN A 167 -17.91 -3.14 -3.00
C GLN A 167 -17.01 -4.18 -2.34
N TYR A 168 -15.77 -3.84 -2.06
CA TYR A 168 -14.73 -4.81 -1.72
C TYR A 168 -14.09 -4.58 -0.34
N HIS A 169 -14.24 -3.40 0.26
CA HIS A 169 -13.65 -3.02 1.54
C HIS A 169 -14.73 -2.75 2.59
N THR A 170 -14.33 -2.79 3.86
CA THR A 170 -15.18 -2.49 5.01
C THR A 170 -15.39 -0.99 5.23
N ALA A 171 -14.49 -0.17 4.70
CA ALA A 171 -14.55 1.29 4.83
C ALA A 171 -14.07 2.00 3.57
N ILE A 172 -14.57 3.21 3.35
CA ILE A 172 -14.12 4.13 2.29
C ILE A 172 -13.17 5.14 2.93
N SER A 173 -12.00 5.34 2.33
CA SER A 173 -11.05 6.36 2.79
C SER A 173 -11.59 7.78 2.53
N ASP A 174 -11.33 8.69 3.45
CA ASP A 174 -11.54 10.14 3.30
C ASP A 174 -10.46 10.82 2.45
N LYS A 175 -9.44 10.07 2.04
CA LYS A 175 -8.30 10.55 1.24
C LYS A 175 -8.41 10.10 -0.22
N TYR A 176 -7.61 10.72 -1.10
CA TYR A 176 -7.55 10.38 -2.52
C TYR A 176 -6.71 9.12 -2.75
N ILE A 177 -7.20 8.01 -2.22
CA ILE A 177 -6.64 6.66 -2.38
C ILE A 177 -7.55 5.92 -3.37
N TYR A 178 -6.94 5.38 -4.39
CA TYR A 178 -7.64 4.64 -5.45
C TYR A 178 -7.27 3.18 -5.37
N CYS A 179 -8.23 2.29 -5.53
CA CYS A 179 -7.97 0.86 -5.52
C CYS A 179 -8.71 0.13 -6.64
N TYR A 180 -8.18 -1.02 -6.99
CA TYR A 180 -8.81 -1.97 -7.90
C TYR A 180 -8.58 -3.39 -7.41
N SER A 181 -9.66 -4.09 -7.08
CA SER A 181 -9.58 -5.46 -6.58
C SER A 181 -9.71 -6.49 -7.70
N PHE A 182 -8.80 -7.47 -7.71
CA PHE A 182 -8.92 -8.71 -8.50
C PHE A 182 -9.57 -9.83 -7.69
N SER A 183 -9.74 -9.61 -6.39
CA SER A 183 -10.32 -10.52 -5.42
C SER A 183 -11.76 -10.12 -5.11
N LEU A 184 -12.58 -11.07 -4.73
CA LEU A 184 -13.96 -10.79 -4.28
C LEU A 184 -13.98 -10.19 -2.87
N LYS A 185 -13.00 -10.58 -2.03
CA LYS A 185 -12.88 -10.14 -0.63
C LYS A 185 -11.41 -9.91 -0.30
N PRO A 186 -10.84 -8.75 -0.69
CA PRO A 186 -9.41 -8.49 -0.52
C PRO A 186 -8.98 -8.34 0.94
N GLU A 187 -9.88 -7.99 1.84
CA GLU A 187 -9.57 -7.82 3.27
C GLU A 187 -9.59 -9.15 4.04
N GLU A 188 -10.21 -10.20 3.50
CA GLU A 188 -10.18 -11.52 4.14
C GLU A 188 -8.85 -12.22 3.86
N TYR A 189 -8.33 -12.90 4.88
CA TYR A 189 -7.10 -13.68 4.75
C TYR A 189 -7.25 -14.86 3.78
N GLN A 190 -8.45 -15.46 3.71
CA GLN A 190 -8.75 -16.54 2.79
C GLN A 190 -8.75 -16.02 1.35
N PRO A 191 -7.92 -16.56 0.45
CA PRO A 191 -7.90 -16.14 -0.94
C PRO A 191 -9.25 -16.28 -1.63
N SER A 192 -9.69 -15.22 -2.30
CA SER A 192 -10.98 -15.17 -3.02
C SER A 192 -10.84 -14.70 -4.47
N GLY A 193 -9.63 -14.71 -5.00
CA GLY A 193 -9.28 -14.35 -6.36
C GLY A 193 -7.97 -13.59 -6.42
N THR A 194 -7.24 -13.77 -7.51
CA THR A 194 -5.97 -13.07 -7.77
C THR A 194 -5.70 -13.02 -9.26
N ILE A 195 -4.83 -12.11 -9.67
CA ILE A 195 -4.17 -12.11 -10.96
C ILE A 195 -2.68 -12.39 -10.77
N ASN A 196 -2.11 -13.31 -11.53
CA ASN A 196 -0.70 -13.63 -11.42
C ASN A 196 0.14 -12.66 -12.27
N PHE A 197 0.71 -11.65 -11.62
CA PHE A 197 1.56 -10.66 -12.28
C PHE A 197 2.90 -11.23 -12.79
N SER A 198 3.36 -12.37 -12.26
CA SER A 198 4.54 -13.05 -12.81
C SER A 198 4.33 -13.59 -14.24
N LYS A 199 3.08 -13.60 -14.73
CA LYS A 199 2.72 -14.02 -16.10
C LYS A 199 2.28 -12.86 -16.98
N ILE A 200 2.44 -11.62 -16.52
CA ILE A 200 2.09 -10.41 -17.24
C ILE A 200 3.39 -9.74 -17.66
N ASP A 201 3.60 -9.64 -18.96
CA ASP A 201 4.84 -9.07 -19.53
C ASP A 201 4.84 -7.54 -19.50
N SER A 202 3.66 -6.94 -19.62
CA SER A 202 3.52 -5.47 -19.58
C SER A 202 2.25 -5.05 -18.84
N SER A 203 2.39 -4.08 -17.97
CA SER A 203 1.27 -3.45 -17.28
C SER A 203 1.43 -1.94 -17.29
N THR A 204 0.42 -1.24 -17.76
CA THR A 204 0.42 0.21 -17.88
C THR A 204 -0.84 0.78 -17.24
N LEU A 205 -0.65 1.78 -16.38
CA LEU A 205 -1.72 2.60 -15.83
C LEU A 205 -1.69 3.97 -16.52
N HIS A 206 -2.75 4.29 -17.24
CA HIS A 206 -2.94 5.58 -17.88
C HIS A 206 -3.85 6.43 -17.01
N LEU A 207 -3.32 7.56 -16.56
CA LEU A 207 -3.99 8.48 -15.65
C LEU A 207 -4.19 9.82 -16.34
N GLU A 208 -5.42 10.28 -16.42
CA GLU A 208 -5.71 11.67 -16.78
C GLU A 208 -5.70 12.51 -15.51
N MET A 209 -4.81 13.47 -15.46
CA MET A 209 -4.58 14.32 -14.31
C MET A 209 -5.47 15.54 -14.33
N SER A 210 -5.76 16.10 -13.17
CA SER A 210 -6.47 17.37 -13.06
C SER A 210 -5.63 18.53 -13.60
N SER A 211 -6.29 19.52 -14.19
CA SER A 211 -5.64 20.78 -14.52
C SER A 211 -5.11 21.45 -13.26
N SER A 212 -3.93 22.01 -13.31
CA SER A 212 -3.28 22.67 -12.17
C SER A 212 -2.72 21.73 -11.10
N ILE A 213 -2.43 20.46 -11.48
CA ILE A 213 -1.73 19.55 -10.58
C ILE A 213 -0.32 20.08 -10.26
N LEU A 214 0.11 19.95 -9.04
CA LEU A 214 1.48 20.23 -8.61
C LEU A 214 2.45 19.17 -9.18
N ALA A 215 3.75 19.41 -9.10
CA ALA A 215 4.73 18.37 -9.32
C ALA A 215 4.61 17.33 -8.19
N GLY A 216 4.78 16.05 -8.52
CA GLY A 216 4.63 14.97 -7.55
C GLY A 216 4.96 13.62 -8.15
N GLN A 217 4.54 12.58 -7.48
CA GLN A 217 4.84 11.20 -7.86
C GLN A 217 3.59 10.32 -7.78
N ILE A 218 3.48 9.38 -8.73
CA ILE A 218 2.53 8.28 -8.63
C ILE A 218 3.21 7.11 -7.95
N LYS A 219 2.57 6.58 -6.91
CA LYS A 219 2.98 5.37 -6.20
C LYS A 219 1.91 4.31 -6.38
N ILE A 220 2.33 3.10 -6.73
CA ILE A 220 1.43 1.96 -6.89
C ILE A 220 1.86 0.87 -5.91
N TYR A 221 0.90 0.33 -5.19
CA TYR A 221 1.07 -0.75 -4.23
C TYR A 221 0.30 -1.97 -4.74
N ALA A 222 0.94 -3.12 -4.72
CA ALA A 222 0.29 -4.39 -5.01
C ALA A 222 0.28 -5.25 -3.75
N ILE A 223 -0.90 -5.66 -3.32
CA ILE A 223 -1.06 -6.63 -2.24
C ILE A 223 -1.13 -8.01 -2.88
N ASN A 224 -0.19 -8.87 -2.57
CA ASN A 224 -0.05 -10.18 -3.17
C ASN A 224 0.10 -11.30 -2.14
N TYR A 225 -0.11 -12.52 -2.60
CA TYR A 225 0.20 -13.72 -1.83
C TYR A 225 1.57 -14.29 -2.23
N ASN A 226 2.23 -14.90 -1.24
CA ASN A 226 3.43 -15.72 -1.40
C ASN A 226 3.34 -16.93 -0.47
N ILE A 227 4.16 -17.97 -0.73
CA ILE A 227 4.19 -19.22 0.05
C ILE A 227 5.63 -19.50 0.48
#